data_499b6b57885393c5c516bbf0a82e098b
#
_entry.id   499b6b57885393c5c516bbf0a82e098b
#
_cell.length_a   1.000
_cell.length_b   1.000
_cell.length_c   1.000
_cell.angle_alpha   90.00
_cell.angle_beta   90.00
_cell.angle_gamma   90.00
#
_symmetry.space_group_name_H-M   'P 1'
#
loop_
_entity.id
_entity.type
_entity.pdbx_description
1 polymer ?
#
loop_
_entity_poly.entity_id
_entity_poly.type
_entity_poly.pdbx_seq_one_letter_code
_entity_poly.pdbx_strand_id
1 'polypeptide(L)'
;MKISILLPYKENFSPTYAGAVSLNINETLKISKYRKNTTVFGNTEYRNKFKHRYVNIPLKKIIFQSQNKKYVDEFVKLEKKRNSDLIELHNRPIYLTYLTNKLKNKTYILYFHNDPLTMSGSKSIQERIFLLKNCFKIIFNSNWSKRRFLEGMKSDYINSEKLVVINQSAKRNKINLSKKKKIITFVGKLNKSKGYDLFGKAIIKILNKYKDWTSIVVGDEPRDQLLFEHKNLIKLGFKKHNDVLNIYKKSTISVVCSRWEEPFGRTSLEAASNGCAVIISNRGGLPETITNGIILKKLDVKNIYKEIEYLIKNIKKRKKLQKLSLKNFFLTHQFVSRLIDQTRDQKLLLEKKINSYPPKKSLRILHITNFNERHNGRLFFNTGRRINNGFIRLGNSVLEFSDRDIQKHYKSYTDISGAKSLNEKLKKTCYNYKPDLVVLGHADLISSDMLGELKDEYPYLKIAQWFLDPLNKNGPDYLKNKNRILDKSNIWMLILLRQALMYLIFYLEMLKIILYLIPQICRLRH
;
A
#
# COMPACT_ATOMS: atom_id res chain seq x y z
N MET A 1 -17.15 -2.57 -10.10
CA MET A 1 -16.95 -1.67 -8.96
C MET A 1 -16.94 -0.23 -9.44
N LYS A 2 -17.86 0.59 -8.94
CA LYS A 2 -17.91 2.05 -9.19
C LYS A 2 -17.01 2.77 -8.19
N ILE A 3 -16.18 3.69 -8.65
CA ILE A 3 -15.21 4.41 -7.83
C ILE A 3 -15.47 5.92 -7.92
N SER A 4 -15.49 6.59 -6.77
CA SER A 4 -15.51 8.05 -6.67
C SER A 4 -14.19 8.54 -6.10
N ILE A 5 -13.47 9.39 -6.84
CA ILE A 5 -12.25 10.05 -6.38
C ILE A 5 -12.61 11.48 -5.97
N LEU A 6 -12.42 11.81 -4.70
CA LEU A 6 -12.63 13.17 -4.20
C LEU A 6 -11.29 13.90 -4.08
N LEU A 7 -11.10 14.91 -4.89
CA LEU A 7 -9.93 15.78 -4.87
C LEU A 7 -9.95 16.73 -3.67
N PRO A 8 -8.80 17.28 -3.25
CA PRO A 8 -8.75 18.40 -2.34
C PRO A 8 -9.54 19.60 -2.91
N TYR A 9 -10.26 20.30 -2.06
CA TYR A 9 -10.77 21.63 -2.40
C TYR A 9 -9.63 22.53 -2.89
N LYS A 10 -9.80 23.24 -3.98
CA LYS A 10 -8.78 24.04 -4.70
C LYS A 10 -7.74 23.24 -5.52
N GLU A 11 -7.84 21.93 -5.63
CA GLU A 11 -6.99 21.18 -6.57
C GLU A 11 -7.60 21.25 -7.97
N ASN A 12 -6.85 21.81 -8.91
CA ASN A 12 -7.32 21.94 -10.30
C ASN A 12 -7.07 20.65 -11.10
N PHE A 13 -8.12 20.05 -11.62
CA PHE A 13 -8.06 18.88 -12.50
C PHE A 13 -7.99 19.32 -13.97
N SER A 14 -6.95 20.08 -14.31
CA SER A 14 -6.77 20.72 -15.61
C SER A 14 -5.34 20.61 -16.11
N PRO A 15 -5.10 20.40 -17.40
CA PRO A 15 -3.75 20.42 -17.97
C PRO A 15 -3.13 21.84 -17.96
N THR A 16 -3.94 22.88 -17.79
CA THR A 16 -3.46 24.28 -17.76
C THR A 16 -2.68 24.58 -16.49
N TYR A 17 -3.22 24.16 -15.34
CA TYR A 17 -2.57 24.39 -14.04
C TYR A 17 -2.89 23.22 -13.10
N ALA A 18 -2.18 22.13 -13.26
CA ALA A 18 -2.38 20.94 -12.46
C ALA A 18 -1.43 20.89 -11.27
N GLY A 19 -1.95 20.55 -10.08
CA GLY A 19 -1.15 20.16 -8.95
C GLY A 19 -0.61 18.72 -9.10
N ALA A 20 0.31 18.34 -8.23
CA ALA A 20 0.93 17.01 -8.24
C ALA A 20 -0.11 15.88 -8.06
N VAL A 21 -1.17 16.12 -7.28
CA VAL A 21 -2.25 15.16 -7.03
C VAL A 21 -3.03 14.90 -8.33
N SER A 22 -3.46 15.96 -8.99
CA SER A 22 -4.23 15.88 -10.25
C SER A 22 -3.43 15.24 -11.37
N LEU A 23 -2.14 15.56 -11.49
CA LEU A 23 -1.25 14.91 -12.46
C LEU A 23 -1.13 13.41 -12.19
N ASN A 24 -0.89 13.01 -10.94
CA ASN A 24 -0.75 11.60 -10.58
C ASN A 24 -2.04 10.80 -10.88
N ILE A 25 -3.21 11.36 -10.52
CA ILE A 25 -4.50 10.73 -10.80
C ILE A 25 -4.74 10.64 -12.31
N ASN A 26 -4.53 11.72 -13.06
CA ASN A 26 -4.71 11.72 -14.51
C ASN A 26 -3.85 10.65 -15.19
N GLU A 27 -2.58 10.54 -14.82
CA GLU A 27 -1.62 9.63 -15.46
C GLU A 27 -1.89 8.16 -15.10
N THR A 28 -2.21 7.87 -13.85
CA THR A 28 -2.51 6.50 -13.42
C THR A 28 -3.88 6.04 -13.89
N LEU A 29 -4.89 6.92 -13.84
CA LEU A 29 -6.25 6.57 -14.25
C LEU A 29 -6.37 6.32 -15.76
N LYS A 30 -5.53 6.93 -16.61
CA LYS A 30 -5.51 6.63 -18.07
C LYS A 30 -5.31 5.15 -18.37
N ILE A 31 -4.57 4.45 -17.52
CA ILE A 31 -4.11 3.07 -17.74
C ILE A 31 -4.92 2.09 -16.87
N SER A 32 -5.54 2.58 -15.80
CA SER A 32 -6.31 1.78 -14.86
C SER A 32 -7.44 1.00 -15.57
N LYS A 33 -7.60 -0.26 -15.19
CA LYS A 33 -8.74 -1.09 -15.61
C LYS A 33 -10.09 -0.56 -15.12
N TYR A 34 -10.07 0.25 -14.05
CA TYR A 34 -11.27 0.90 -13.49
C TYR A 34 -11.61 2.25 -14.13
N ARG A 35 -10.87 2.69 -15.16
CA ARG A 35 -11.04 4.01 -15.79
C ARG A 35 -12.50 4.33 -16.15
N LYS A 36 -13.19 3.39 -16.80
CA LYS A 36 -14.59 3.58 -17.24
C LYS A 36 -15.59 3.71 -16.10
N ASN A 37 -15.28 3.12 -14.94
CA ASN A 37 -16.14 3.08 -13.77
C ASN A 37 -15.77 4.12 -12.70
N THR A 38 -14.72 4.91 -12.93
CA THR A 38 -14.23 5.93 -12.02
C THR A 38 -14.72 7.31 -12.42
N THR A 39 -15.21 8.08 -11.44
CA THR A 39 -15.55 9.50 -11.58
C THR A 39 -14.70 10.31 -10.62
N VAL A 40 -14.08 11.37 -11.13
CA VAL A 40 -13.30 12.32 -10.34
C VAL A 40 -14.20 13.50 -9.97
N PHE A 41 -14.25 13.84 -8.69
CA PHE A 41 -14.97 14.99 -8.14
C PHE A 41 -13.98 16.04 -7.67
N GLY A 42 -14.19 17.27 -8.06
CA GLY A 42 -13.30 18.37 -7.72
C GLY A 42 -13.97 19.73 -7.84
N ASN A 43 -13.20 20.78 -7.53
CA ASN A 43 -13.60 22.18 -7.73
C ASN A 43 -12.55 22.86 -8.60
N THR A 44 -12.69 22.71 -9.91
CA THR A 44 -11.75 23.22 -10.92
C THR A 44 -12.32 24.46 -11.58
N GLU A 45 -11.58 25.55 -11.55
CA GLU A 45 -11.98 26.83 -12.16
C GLU A 45 -11.74 26.87 -13.68
N TYR A 46 -10.76 26.11 -14.18
CA TYR A 46 -10.41 26.07 -15.60
C TYR A 46 -11.43 25.30 -16.44
N ARG A 47 -11.79 25.86 -17.61
CA ARG A 47 -12.69 25.19 -18.58
C ARG A 47 -12.07 23.89 -19.14
N ASN A 48 -10.78 23.92 -19.49
CA ASN A 48 -10.06 22.75 -20.01
C ASN A 48 -9.71 21.79 -18.87
N LYS A 49 -10.33 20.62 -18.87
CA LYS A 49 -10.15 19.56 -17.86
C LYS A 49 -9.47 18.34 -18.47
N PHE A 50 -8.85 17.49 -17.64
CA PHE A 50 -8.32 16.19 -18.10
C PHE A 50 -9.46 15.31 -18.65
N LYS A 51 -9.17 14.51 -19.69
CA LYS A 51 -10.14 13.64 -20.39
C LYS A 51 -10.52 12.39 -19.57
N HIS A 52 -11.17 12.60 -18.43
CA HIS A 52 -11.78 11.58 -17.59
C HIS A 52 -13.21 11.98 -17.25
N ARG A 53 -14.01 11.03 -16.74
CA ARG A 53 -15.31 11.37 -16.18
C ARG A 53 -15.10 12.26 -14.95
N TYR A 54 -15.46 13.53 -15.09
CA TYR A 54 -15.23 14.55 -14.08
C TYR A 54 -16.53 15.25 -13.73
N VAL A 55 -16.78 15.47 -12.44
CA VAL A 55 -17.90 16.24 -11.92
C VAL A 55 -17.35 17.43 -11.15
N ASN A 56 -17.67 18.64 -11.59
CA ASN A 56 -17.31 19.86 -10.88
C ASN A 56 -18.28 20.09 -9.73
N ILE A 57 -17.76 20.39 -8.54
CA ILE A 57 -18.54 20.77 -7.36
C ILE A 57 -18.49 22.28 -7.23
N PRO A 58 -19.49 23.02 -7.73
CA PRO A 58 -19.51 24.47 -7.62
C PRO A 58 -19.78 24.89 -6.17
N LEU A 59 -19.02 25.86 -5.68
CA LEU A 59 -19.20 26.39 -4.34
C LEU A 59 -19.46 27.90 -4.38
N LYS A 60 -20.60 28.31 -3.86
CA LYS A 60 -20.83 29.72 -3.53
C LYS A 60 -20.09 30.05 -2.23
N LYS A 61 -19.39 31.21 -2.17
CA LYS A 61 -18.77 31.68 -0.94
C LYS A 61 -19.85 31.95 0.11
N ILE A 62 -19.70 31.41 1.30
CA ILE A 62 -20.55 31.69 2.47
C ILE A 62 -19.63 32.06 3.62
N ILE A 63 -20.01 33.09 4.37
CA ILE A 63 -19.15 33.71 5.38
C ILE A 63 -19.05 32.90 6.66
N PHE A 64 -20.07 32.10 7.01
CA PHE A 64 -20.18 31.44 8.32
C PHE A 64 -19.88 29.94 8.34
N GLN A 65 -19.41 29.32 7.24
CA GLN A 65 -19.13 27.86 7.20
C GLN A 65 -17.77 27.56 6.56
N SER A 66 -17.05 26.57 7.14
CA SER A 66 -15.82 26.05 6.53
C SER A 66 -16.07 25.59 5.09
N GLN A 67 -15.29 26.12 4.14
CA GLN A 67 -15.37 25.75 2.73
C GLN A 67 -15.14 24.25 2.49
N ASN A 68 -14.26 23.63 3.28
CA ASN A 68 -14.02 22.18 3.22
C ASN A 68 -15.27 21.39 3.61
N LYS A 69 -15.97 21.80 4.67
CA LYS A 69 -17.19 21.12 5.11
C LYS A 69 -18.28 21.22 4.05
N LYS A 70 -18.50 22.43 3.51
CA LYS A 70 -19.46 22.67 2.44
C LYS A 70 -19.14 21.86 1.19
N TYR A 71 -17.86 21.81 0.79
CA TYR A 71 -17.40 21.03 -0.35
C TYR A 71 -17.73 19.53 -0.18
N VAL A 72 -17.49 18.99 1.01
CA VAL A 72 -17.84 17.60 1.33
C VAL A 72 -19.37 17.41 1.35
N ASP A 73 -20.15 18.39 1.84
CA ASP A 73 -21.60 18.30 1.87
C ASP A 73 -22.20 18.23 0.46
N GLU A 74 -21.70 19.03 -0.48
CA GLU A 74 -22.11 18.95 -1.88
C GLU A 74 -21.66 17.62 -2.53
N PHE A 75 -20.46 17.16 -2.23
CA PHE A 75 -20.03 15.82 -2.67
C PHE A 75 -20.96 14.73 -2.15
N VAL A 76 -21.40 14.77 -0.88
CA VAL A 76 -22.31 13.78 -0.30
C VAL A 76 -23.64 13.72 -1.06
N LYS A 77 -24.21 14.86 -1.47
CA LYS A 77 -25.43 14.91 -2.28
C LYS A 77 -25.25 14.19 -3.62
N LEU A 78 -24.11 14.43 -4.29
CA LEU A 78 -23.78 13.78 -5.57
C LEU A 78 -23.50 12.28 -5.40
N GLU A 79 -22.79 11.93 -4.33
CA GLU A 79 -22.41 10.55 -4.05
C GLU A 79 -23.60 9.67 -3.64
N LYS A 80 -24.59 10.22 -2.92
CA LYS A 80 -25.85 9.51 -2.62
C LYS A 80 -26.59 9.09 -3.90
N LYS A 81 -26.59 9.95 -4.93
CA LYS A 81 -27.19 9.63 -6.24
C LYS A 81 -26.35 8.62 -7.03
N ARG A 82 -25.02 8.74 -6.99
CA ARG A 82 -24.10 7.87 -7.71
C ARG A 82 -23.99 6.48 -7.08
N ASN A 83 -24.00 6.42 -5.77
CA ASN A 83 -23.87 5.20 -4.95
C ASN A 83 -22.65 4.35 -5.35
N SER A 84 -21.45 4.92 -5.23
CA SER A 84 -20.20 4.19 -5.54
C SER A 84 -19.87 3.12 -4.50
N ASP A 85 -19.13 2.10 -4.91
CA ASP A 85 -18.66 1.02 -4.05
C ASP A 85 -17.43 1.42 -3.23
N LEU A 86 -16.64 2.37 -3.77
CA LEU A 86 -15.38 2.81 -3.20
C LEU A 86 -15.21 4.32 -3.36
N ILE A 87 -14.82 4.99 -2.28
CA ILE A 87 -14.49 6.41 -2.26
C ILE A 87 -12.99 6.57 -1.96
N GLU A 88 -12.26 7.20 -2.87
CA GLU A 88 -10.85 7.55 -2.71
C GLU A 88 -10.72 9.03 -2.33
N LEU A 89 -10.09 9.29 -1.20
CA LEU A 89 -9.84 10.62 -0.67
C LEU A 89 -8.37 10.97 -0.87
N HIS A 90 -8.09 12.09 -1.50
CA HIS A 90 -6.71 12.51 -1.74
C HIS A 90 -6.33 13.71 -0.87
N ASN A 91 -5.29 13.54 -0.07
CA ASN A 91 -4.58 14.60 0.66
C ASN A 91 -5.47 15.48 1.57
N ARG A 92 -6.59 14.96 2.06
CA ARG A 92 -7.50 15.66 2.98
C ARG A 92 -8.13 14.69 3.98
N PRO A 93 -7.37 14.25 5.00
CA PRO A 93 -7.86 13.27 5.98
C PRO A 93 -9.09 13.75 6.75
N ILE A 94 -9.23 15.05 6.99
CA ILE A 94 -10.41 15.65 7.66
C ILE A 94 -11.73 15.35 6.92
N TYR A 95 -11.70 15.09 5.60
CA TYR A 95 -12.92 14.77 4.87
C TYR A 95 -13.55 13.46 5.36
N LEU A 96 -12.74 12.51 5.82
CA LEU A 96 -13.24 11.24 6.34
C LEU A 96 -14.16 11.44 7.55
N THR A 97 -13.82 12.36 8.44
CA THR A 97 -14.64 12.68 9.62
C THR A 97 -16.05 13.18 9.23
N TYR A 98 -16.13 13.97 8.16
CA TYR A 98 -17.44 14.44 7.68
C TYR A 98 -18.21 13.36 6.91
N LEU A 99 -17.51 12.50 6.18
CA LEU A 99 -18.11 11.48 5.32
C LEU A 99 -18.66 10.29 6.10
N THR A 100 -17.95 9.80 7.11
CA THR A 100 -18.36 8.61 7.90
C THR A 100 -19.70 8.82 8.60
N ASN A 101 -20.01 10.06 9.00
CA ASN A 101 -21.29 10.39 9.63
C ASN A 101 -22.45 10.47 8.63
N LYS A 102 -22.18 10.78 7.35
CA LYS A 102 -23.21 11.07 6.33
C LYS A 102 -23.40 9.97 5.30
N LEU A 103 -22.37 9.16 5.08
CA LEU A 103 -22.36 8.04 4.14
C LEU A 103 -21.98 6.76 4.90
N LYS A 104 -22.98 6.19 5.59
CA LYS A 104 -22.83 4.91 6.30
C LYS A 104 -22.53 3.78 5.30
N ASN A 105 -21.76 2.78 5.72
CA ASN A 105 -21.45 1.56 4.96
C ASN A 105 -20.65 1.80 3.65
N LYS A 106 -19.91 2.90 3.54
CA LYS A 106 -19.00 3.14 2.41
C LYS A 106 -17.57 2.69 2.73
N THR A 107 -16.88 2.21 1.71
CA THR A 107 -15.46 1.86 1.80
C THR A 107 -14.61 3.06 1.39
N TYR A 108 -13.61 3.38 2.21
CA TYR A 108 -12.74 4.53 1.99
C TYR A 108 -11.29 4.09 1.81
N ILE A 109 -10.60 4.68 0.82
CA ILE A 109 -9.14 4.66 0.70
C ILE A 109 -8.65 6.11 0.82
N LEU A 110 -7.67 6.34 1.69
CA LEU A 110 -7.08 7.66 1.88
C LEU A 110 -5.65 7.68 1.32
N TYR A 111 -5.36 8.69 0.49
CA TYR A 111 -4.03 8.92 -0.08
C TYR A 111 -3.37 10.14 0.55
N PHE A 112 -2.18 9.95 1.12
CA PHE A 112 -1.32 11.03 1.58
C PHE A 112 -0.30 11.41 0.50
N HIS A 113 -0.30 12.67 0.12
CA HIS A 113 0.67 13.27 -0.80
C HIS A 113 1.56 14.31 -0.11
N ASN A 114 1.19 14.75 1.10
CA ASN A 114 1.95 15.66 1.96
C ASN A 114 2.28 14.98 3.29
N ASP A 115 3.03 15.67 4.16
CA ASP A 115 3.34 15.19 5.51
C ASP A 115 2.05 15.00 6.32
N PRO A 116 1.74 13.78 6.77
CA PRO A 116 0.52 13.50 7.53
C PRO A 116 0.37 14.33 8.80
N LEU A 117 1.49 14.67 9.48
CA LEU A 117 1.44 15.42 10.76
C LEU A 117 1.13 16.90 10.57
N THR A 118 1.20 17.43 9.35
CA THR A 118 0.87 18.82 9.07
C THR A 118 -0.59 19.03 8.63
N MET A 119 -1.35 17.94 8.48
CA MET A 119 -2.68 17.98 7.86
C MET A 119 -3.80 17.85 8.90
N SER A 120 -4.80 18.71 8.82
CA SER A 120 -6.01 18.59 9.67
C SER A 120 -6.70 17.24 9.45
N GLY A 121 -7.00 16.54 10.56
CA GLY A 121 -7.56 15.19 10.55
C GLY A 121 -6.53 14.08 10.62
N SER A 122 -5.22 14.42 10.79
CA SER A 122 -4.15 13.44 11.02
C SER A 122 -3.00 13.94 11.88
N LYS A 123 -3.12 15.11 12.51
CA LYS A 123 -2.08 15.67 13.37
C LYS A 123 -1.89 14.89 14.66
N SER A 124 -2.97 14.60 15.36
CA SER A 124 -2.94 13.88 16.63
C SER A 124 -2.93 12.36 16.42
N ILE A 125 -2.50 11.62 17.45
CA ILE A 125 -2.54 10.16 17.45
C ILE A 125 -4.00 9.67 17.34
N GLN A 126 -4.92 10.31 18.04
CA GLN A 126 -6.35 9.97 18.03
C GLN A 126 -6.96 10.12 16.64
N GLU A 127 -6.64 11.21 15.92
CA GLU A 127 -7.07 11.39 14.53
C GLU A 127 -6.53 10.27 13.62
N ARG A 128 -5.26 9.89 13.77
CA ARG A 128 -4.66 8.82 12.97
C ARG A 128 -5.24 7.44 13.30
N ILE A 129 -5.55 7.17 14.56
CA ILE A 129 -6.28 5.95 14.96
C ILE A 129 -7.69 5.94 14.35
N PHE A 130 -8.39 7.09 14.34
CA PHE A 130 -9.69 7.22 13.67
C PHE A 130 -9.59 6.89 12.18
N LEU A 131 -8.56 7.39 11.48
CA LEU A 131 -8.31 7.05 10.07
C LEU A 131 -8.09 5.55 9.88
N LEU A 132 -7.27 4.92 10.73
CA LEU A 132 -7.01 3.47 10.69
C LEU A 132 -8.28 2.64 10.90
N LYS A 133 -9.17 3.08 11.79
CA LYS A 133 -10.43 2.39 12.04
C LYS A 133 -11.38 2.46 10.84
N ASN A 134 -11.45 3.61 10.18
CA ASN A 134 -12.48 3.91 9.18
C ASN A 134 -12.02 3.75 7.72
N CYS A 135 -10.72 3.66 7.44
CA CYS A 135 -10.21 3.37 6.10
C CYS A 135 -10.04 1.87 5.86
N PHE A 136 -10.34 1.45 4.65
CA PHE A 136 -9.95 0.13 4.12
C PHE A 136 -8.43 0.08 3.92
N LYS A 137 -7.86 1.09 3.26
CA LYS A 137 -6.41 1.28 3.11
C LYS A 137 -6.05 2.75 3.27
N ILE A 138 -4.83 3.00 3.74
CA ILE A 138 -4.19 4.32 3.78
C ILE A 138 -2.92 4.21 2.95
N ILE A 139 -2.84 5.00 1.89
CA ILE A 139 -1.77 4.95 0.91
C ILE A 139 -0.87 6.17 1.09
N PHE A 140 0.42 5.92 1.21
CA PHE A 140 1.47 6.93 1.32
C PHE A 140 2.30 6.98 0.05
N ASN A 141 2.72 8.18 -0.35
CA ASN A 141 3.58 8.36 -1.52
C ASN A 141 5.05 8.02 -1.27
N SER A 142 5.45 7.76 -0.01
CA SER A 142 6.81 7.36 0.38
C SER A 142 6.83 6.62 1.72
N ASN A 143 7.90 5.87 1.98
CA ASN A 143 8.15 5.30 3.30
C ASN A 143 8.37 6.39 4.35
N TRP A 144 8.96 7.54 3.96
CA TRP A 144 9.08 8.69 4.85
C TRP A 144 7.69 9.14 5.34
N SER A 145 6.74 9.37 4.43
CA SER A 145 5.36 9.77 4.79
C SER A 145 4.68 8.72 5.68
N LYS A 146 4.91 7.42 5.42
CA LYS A 146 4.39 6.33 6.27
C LYS A 146 5.00 6.39 7.67
N ARG A 147 6.32 6.60 7.81
CA ARG A 147 6.98 6.76 9.12
C ARG A 147 6.44 7.97 9.87
N ARG A 148 6.26 9.11 9.18
CA ARG A 148 5.66 10.31 9.78
C ARG A 148 4.25 10.02 10.33
N PHE A 149 3.42 9.31 9.58
CA PHE A 149 2.08 8.92 10.06
C PHE A 149 2.13 8.06 11.33
N LEU A 150 3.14 7.21 11.45
CA LEU A 150 3.30 6.29 12.59
C LEU A 150 3.99 6.93 13.80
N GLU A 151 4.54 8.13 13.67
CA GLU A 151 5.28 8.81 14.73
C GLU A 151 4.44 8.96 16.00
N GLY A 152 4.97 8.46 17.13
CA GLY A 152 4.30 8.45 18.44
C GLY A 152 3.17 7.41 18.59
N MET A 153 2.92 6.56 17.60
CA MET A 153 1.91 5.48 17.69
C MET A 153 2.53 4.21 18.30
N LYS A 154 1.69 3.39 18.97
CA LYS A 154 2.11 2.10 19.53
C LYS A 154 2.54 1.11 18.44
N SER A 155 3.40 0.15 18.79
CA SER A 155 3.95 -0.89 17.90
C SER A 155 2.87 -1.68 17.13
N ASP A 156 1.72 -1.93 17.73
CA ASP A 156 0.62 -2.70 17.16
C ASP A 156 0.07 -2.09 15.83
N TYR A 157 0.26 -0.78 15.65
CA TYR A 157 -0.17 -0.09 14.43
C TYR A 157 0.86 -0.14 13.30
N ILE A 158 2.15 -0.41 13.62
CA ILE A 158 3.26 -0.38 12.65
C ILE A 158 3.08 -1.43 11.55
N ASN A 159 2.61 -2.61 11.93
CA ASN A 159 2.42 -3.77 11.05
C ASN A 159 1.00 -3.86 10.46
N SER A 160 0.24 -2.77 10.53
CA SER A 160 -1.12 -2.77 9.96
C SER A 160 -1.09 -2.96 8.45
N GLU A 161 -1.75 -4.00 7.95
CA GLU A 161 -1.94 -4.26 6.51
C GLU A 161 -2.70 -3.14 5.78
N LYS A 162 -3.30 -2.22 6.52
CA LYS A 162 -3.98 -1.06 5.97
C LYS A 162 -3.02 0.02 5.47
N LEU A 163 -1.76 0.01 5.93
CA LEU A 163 -0.75 1.04 5.62
C LEU A 163 0.12 0.61 4.43
N VAL A 164 -0.15 1.15 3.27
CA VAL A 164 0.50 0.78 2.01
C VAL A 164 1.33 1.96 1.48
N VAL A 165 2.51 1.68 0.94
CA VAL A 165 3.31 2.68 0.23
C VAL A 165 3.17 2.44 -1.27
N ILE A 166 2.67 3.45 -1.99
CA ILE A 166 2.60 3.48 -3.45
C ILE A 166 3.17 4.83 -3.90
N ASN A 167 4.40 4.80 -4.39
CA ASN A 167 5.10 5.98 -4.86
C ASN A 167 4.37 6.62 -6.07
N GLN A 168 4.63 7.91 -6.31
CA GLN A 168 4.15 8.56 -7.52
C GLN A 168 4.90 8.05 -8.75
N SER A 169 4.29 8.24 -9.92
CA SER A 169 4.81 7.74 -11.18
C SER A 169 5.29 8.84 -12.11
N ALA A 170 6.18 8.48 -13.05
CA ALA A 170 6.53 9.31 -14.18
C ALA A 170 6.56 8.49 -15.48
N LYS A 171 6.49 9.19 -16.61
CA LYS A 171 6.58 8.56 -17.92
C LYS A 171 8.00 8.07 -18.17
N ARG A 172 8.17 6.79 -18.48
CA ARG A 172 9.44 6.28 -18.99
C ARG A 172 9.56 6.64 -20.46
N ASN A 173 10.51 7.49 -20.79
CA ASN A 173 10.77 7.90 -22.16
C ASN A 173 11.97 7.13 -22.75
N LYS A 174 11.92 6.87 -24.05
CA LYS A 174 13.13 6.45 -24.80
C LYS A 174 13.99 7.69 -25.01
N ILE A 175 15.09 7.80 -24.28
CA ILE A 175 16.00 8.96 -24.32
C ILE A 175 17.30 8.58 -25.00
N ASN A 176 17.66 9.33 -26.04
CA ASN A 176 19.00 9.25 -26.60
C ASN A 176 19.94 10.14 -25.80
N LEU A 177 20.82 9.53 -25.01
CA LEU A 177 21.74 10.24 -24.13
C LEU A 177 22.80 11.04 -24.89
N SER A 178 23.12 10.73 -26.15
CA SER A 178 24.06 11.50 -26.97
C SER A 178 23.52 12.87 -27.37
N LYS A 179 22.19 13.01 -27.43
CA LYS A 179 21.51 14.28 -27.76
C LYS A 179 21.31 15.22 -26.59
N LYS A 180 21.78 14.84 -25.39
CA LYS A 180 21.70 15.73 -24.21
C LYS A 180 22.71 16.87 -24.35
N LYS A 181 22.22 18.06 -23.99
CA LYS A 181 23.01 19.29 -24.01
C LYS A 181 23.70 19.53 -22.66
N LYS A 182 24.74 20.36 -22.63
CA LYS A 182 25.41 20.79 -21.39
C LYS A 182 24.52 21.74 -20.58
N ILE A 183 23.38 21.21 -20.09
CA ILE A 183 22.37 21.95 -19.37
C ILE A 183 22.23 21.38 -17.96
N ILE A 184 22.24 22.29 -16.97
CA ILE A 184 21.96 22.02 -15.56
C ILE A 184 20.59 22.63 -15.25
N THR A 185 19.66 21.82 -14.70
CA THR A 185 18.30 22.31 -14.42
C THR A 185 18.00 22.37 -12.93
N PHE A 186 17.25 23.42 -12.57
CA PHE A 186 16.48 23.50 -11.33
C PHE A 186 15.00 23.71 -11.70
N VAL A 187 14.10 22.89 -11.11
CA VAL A 187 12.66 22.98 -11.34
C VAL A 187 11.92 22.94 -10.01
N GLY A 188 11.12 23.98 -9.73
CA GLY A 188 10.36 24.11 -8.51
C GLY A 188 10.08 25.56 -8.16
N LYS A 189 9.44 25.79 -7.01
CA LYS A 189 9.26 27.15 -6.49
C LYS A 189 10.61 27.80 -6.22
N LEU A 190 10.77 29.05 -6.63
CA LEU A 190 12.04 29.77 -6.55
C LEU A 190 12.26 30.42 -5.16
N ASN A 191 12.14 29.63 -4.10
CA ASN A 191 12.23 30.08 -2.72
C ASN A 191 13.29 29.32 -1.90
N LYS A 192 13.56 29.83 -0.70
CA LYS A 192 14.52 29.24 0.25
C LYS A 192 14.16 27.82 0.67
N SER A 193 12.85 27.50 0.82
CA SER A 193 12.43 26.17 1.23
C SER A 193 12.77 25.10 0.19
N LYS A 194 12.77 25.43 -1.10
CA LYS A 194 13.21 24.56 -2.20
C LYS A 194 14.74 24.66 -2.46
N GLY A 195 15.46 25.45 -1.69
CA GLY A 195 16.90 25.60 -1.80
C GLY A 195 17.37 26.40 -3.01
N TYR A 196 16.50 27.21 -3.62
CA TYR A 196 16.86 28.01 -4.80
C TYR A 196 17.99 28.99 -4.51
N ASP A 197 18.05 29.56 -3.30
CA ASP A 197 19.15 30.43 -2.83
C ASP A 197 20.51 29.68 -2.80
N LEU A 198 20.54 28.42 -2.39
CA LEU A 198 21.76 27.61 -2.40
C LEU A 198 22.15 27.24 -3.82
N PHE A 199 21.17 26.81 -4.63
CA PHE A 199 21.39 26.49 -6.04
C PHE A 199 21.91 27.73 -6.79
N GLY A 200 21.28 28.88 -6.64
CA GLY A 200 21.66 30.12 -7.31
C GLY A 200 23.11 30.51 -7.03
N LYS A 201 23.51 30.51 -5.74
CA LYS A 201 24.90 30.80 -5.36
C LYS A 201 25.92 29.78 -5.93
N ALA A 202 25.55 28.51 -5.97
CA ALA A 202 26.42 27.44 -6.52
C ALA A 202 26.51 27.53 -8.04
N ILE A 203 25.39 27.75 -8.73
CA ILE A 203 25.31 27.71 -10.19
C ILE A 203 26.05 28.90 -10.82
N ILE A 204 26.01 30.09 -10.22
CA ILE A 204 26.79 31.24 -10.71
C ILE A 204 28.28 30.90 -10.72
N LYS A 205 28.81 30.30 -9.65
CA LYS A 205 30.21 29.86 -9.58
C LYS A 205 30.54 28.82 -10.66
N ILE A 206 29.64 27.89 -10.94
CA ILE A 206 29.78 26.89 -12.00
C ILE A 206 29.84 27.55 -13.39
N LEU A 207 28.88 28.45 -13.68
CA LEU A 207 28.79 29.09 -14.99
C LEU A 207 29.96 30.06 -15.27
N ASN A 208 30.51 30.71 -14.25
CA ASN A 208 31.73 31.50 -14.36
C ASN A 208 32.93 30.65 -14.77
N LYS A 209 33.05 29.43 -14.26
CA LYS A 209 34.16 28.52 -14.54
C LYS A 209 33.95 27.71 -15.83
N TYR A 210 32.72 27.25 -16.11
CA TYR A 210 32.39 26.39 -17.25
C TYR A 210 31.47 27.14 -18.22
N LYS A 211 32.08 28.02 -19.02
CA LYS A 211 31.36 28.95 -19.90
C LYS A 211 30.54 28.28 -21.03
N ASP A 212 30.85 27.03 -21.32
CA ASP A 212 30.12 26.19 -22.29
C ASP A 212 28.91 25.47 -21.74
N TRP A 213 28.60 25.65 -20.43
CA TRP A 213 27.44 25.14 -19.79
C TRP A 213 26.37 26.22 -19.63
N THR A 214 25.09 25.77 -19.65
CA THR A 214 23.91 26.63 -19.44
C THR A 214 23.13 26.10 -18.26
N SER A 215 22.54 26.97 -17.49
CA SER A 215 21.56 26.60 -16.47
C SER A 215 20.18 27.05 -16.87
N ILE A 216 19.18 26.15 -16.75
CA ILE A 216 17.77 26.45 -16.96
C ILE A 216 17.02 26.30 -15.64
N VAL A 217 16.36 27.39 -15.23
CA VAL A 217 15.53 27.47 -14.03
C VAL A 217 14.09 27.59 -14.44
N VAL A 218 13.23 26.69 -13.92
CA VAL A 218 11.79 26.66 -14.20
C VAL A 218 11.00 26.74 -12.88
N GLY A 219 10.06 27.63 -12.85
CA GLY A 219 9.20 27.91 -11.71
C GLY A 219 9.16 29.41 -11.39
N ASP A 220 8.35 29.73 -10.43
CA ASP A 220 8.19 31.10 -9.93
C ASP A 220 7.93 31.07 -8.41
N GLU A 221 8.08 32.18 -7.77
CA GLU A 221 7.60 32.47 -6.42
C GLU A 221 7.53 34.00 -6.27
N PRO A 222 6.42 34.62 -6.61
CA PRO A 222 6.28 36.08 -6.58
C PRO A 222 6.53 36.73 -5.22
N ARG A 223 6.44 35.92 -4.13
CA ARG A 223 6.61 36.38 -2.75
C ARG A 223 8.05 36.36 -2.25
N ASP A 224 8.97 35.69 -2.95
CA ASP A 224 10.36 35.50 -2.52
C ASP A 224 11.28 35.80 -3.72
N GLN A 225 11.64 37.09 -3.88
CA GLN A 225 12.42 37.56 -5.03
C GLN A 225 13.91 37.27 -4.85
N LEU A 226 14.31 36.01 -5.04
CA LEU A 226 15.72 35.63 -5.08
C LEU A 226 16.27 35.88 -6.50
N LEU A 227 17.07 36.94 -6.63
CA LEU A 227 17.64 37.34 -7.92
C LEU A 227 19.06 36.74 -8.08
N PHE A 228 19.27 35.98 -9.15
CA PHE A 228 20.56 35.50 -9.63
C PHE A 228 20.64 35.79 -11.13
N GLU A 229 21.75 36.38 -11.57
CA GLU A 229 21.97 36.79 -12.96
C GLU A 229 23.30 36.27 -13.49
N HIS A 230 23.26 35.74 -14.67
CA HIS A 230 24.43 35.32 -15.43
C HIS A 230 24.01 35.11 -16.89
N LYS A 231 24.89 35.42 -17.88
CA LYS A 231 24.58 35.29 -19.31
C LYS A 231 24.11 33.88 -19.73
N ASN A 232 24.59 32.84 -19.04
CA ASN A 232 24.21 31.44 -19.29
C ASN A 232 23.15 30.90 -18.28
N LEU A 233 22.52 31.75 -17.48
CA LEU A 233 21.42 31.40 -16.58
C LEU A 233 20.10 31.85 -17.17
N ILE A 234 19.30 30.90 -17.63
CA ILE A 234 18.00 31.16 -18.28
C ILE A 234 16.88 30.89 -17.29
N LYS A 235 16.14 31.91 -16.90
CA LYS A 235 14.95 31.82 -16.06
C LYS A 235 13.71 31.80 -16.95
N LEU A 236 12.94 30.71 -16.93
CA LEU A 236 11.80 30.51 -17.83
C LEU A 236 10.43 30.81 -17.18
N GLY A 237 10.41 31.13 -15.88
CA GLY A 237 9.16 31.28 -15.14
C GLY A 237 8.38 29.97 -15.05
N PHE A 238 7.08 30.07 -14.79
CA PHE A 238 6.17 28.92 -14.79
C PHE A 238 6.07 28.30 -16.19
N LYS A 239 6.16 26.97 -16.29
CA LYS A 239 5.97 26.20 -17.52
C LYS A 239 4.96 25.08 -17.32
N LYS A 240 4.22 24.74 -18.39
CA LYS A 240 3.33 23.58 -18.40
C LYS A 240 4.15 22.30 -18.22
N HIS A 241 3.55 21.28 -17.62
CA HIS A 241 4.23 20.01 -17.29
C HIS A 241 4.97 19.38 -18.49
N ASN A 242 4.36 19.37 -19.69
CA ASN A 242 5.00 18.83 -20.88
C ASN A 242 6.27 19.60 -21.29
N ASP A 243 6.29 20.91 -21.10
CA ASP A 243 7.47 21.74 -21.41
C ASP A 243 8.60 21.43 -20.45
N VAL A 244 8.29 21.24 -19.15
CA VAL A 244 9.26 20.78 -18.15
C VAL A 244 9.88 19.43 -18.53
N LEU A 245 9.06 18.47 -18.97
CA LEU A 245 9.57 17.16 -19.42
C LEU A 245 10.48 17.31 -20.66
N ASN A 246 10.16 18.21 -21.58
CA ASN A 246 11.00 18.48 -22.76
C ASN A 246 12.32 19.14 -22.39
N ILE A 247 12.35 19.98 -21.36
CA ILE A 247 13.60 20.54 -20.79
C ILE A 247 14.46 19.40 -20.20
N TYR A 248 13.87 18.52 -19.39
CA TYR A 248 14.60 17.39 -18.81
C TYR A 248 15.18 16.45 -19.89
N LYS A 249 14.46 16.20 -21.02
CA LYS A 249 14.99 15.39 -22.13
C LYS A 249 16.29 15.95 -22.70
N LYS A 250 16.42 17.27 -22.73
CA LYS A 250 17.60 17.96 -23.24
C LYS A 250 18.70 18.15 -22.18
N SER A 251 18.35 18.14 -20.91
CA SER A 251 19.24 18.47 -19.79
C SER A 251 20.12 17.29 -19.37
N THR A 252 21.36 17.57 -19.02
CA THR A 252 22.34 16.58 -18.61
C THR A 252 22.33 16.35 -17.10
N ILE A 253 22.22 17.42 -16.30
CA ILE A 253 22.21 17.39 -14.83
C ILE A 253 20.93 18.05 -14.34
N SER A 254 20.33 17.52 -13.27
CA SER A 254 19.23 18.15 -12.55
C SER A 254 19.53 18.19 -11.06
N VAL A 255 19.26 19.35 -10.42
CA VAL A 255 19.52 19.56 -9.00
C VAL A 255 18.20 19.82 -8.27
N VAL A 256 17.95 19.06 -7.21
CA VAL A 256 16.78 19.22 -6.33
C VAL A 256 17.30 19.32 -4.90
N CYS A 257 17.62 20.52 -4.46
CA CYS A 257 18.28 20.82 -3.19
C CYS A 257 17.32 21.40 -2.14
N SER A 258 16.15 20.78 -1.98
CA SER A 258 15.16 21.21 -1.01
C SER A 258 15.67 21.18 0.43
N ARG A 259 15.37 22.24 1.21
CA ARG A 259 15.45 22.22 2.69
C ARG A 259 14.18 21.65 3.31
N TRP A 260 13.08 21.77 2.60
CA TRP A 260 11.79 21.19 2.99
C TRP A 260 11.87 19.68 3.01
N GLU A 261 11.28 19.07 4.01
CA GLU A 261 11.09 17.61 4.04
C GLU A 261 10.05 17.22 2.97
N GLU A 262 10.55 16.89 1.79
CA GLU A 262 9.69 16.55 0.66
C GLU A 262 8.93 15.24 0.94
N PRO A 263 7.60 15.23 0.85
CA PRO A 263 6.87 13.96 1.03
C PRO A 263 7.26 12.89 0.01
N PHE A 264 7.66 13.29 -1.21
CA PHE A 264 8.20 12.40 -2.23
C PHE A 264 9.23 13.12 -3.12
N GLY A 265 8.82 14.01 -4.03
CA GLY A 265 9.70 14.76 -4.92
C GLY A 265 9.51 14.40 -6.39
N ARG A 266 8.42 14.88 -6.98
CA ARG A 266 8.09 14.59 -8.38
C ARG A 266 9.14 15.09 -9.36
N THR A 267 9.78 16.23 -9.09
CA THR A 267 10.78 16.84 -9.98
C THR A 267 12.03 15.97 -10.14
N SER A 268 12.53 15.37 -9.07
CA SER A 268 13.66 14.43 -9.13
C SER A 268 13.30 13.14 -9.86
N LEU A 269 12.09 12.60 -9.62
CA LEU A 269 11.59 11.42 -10.31
C LEU A 269 11.51 11.66 -11.83
N GLU A 270 10.96 12.78 -12.26
CA GLU A 270 10.80 13.16 -13.67
C GLU A 270 12.17 13.43 -14.33
N ALA A 271 13.09 14.08 -13.64
CA ALA A 271 14.43 14.26 -14.13
C ALA A 271 15.16 12.92 -14.35
N ALA A 272 15.05 11.98 -13.39
CA ALA A 272 15.61 10.64 -13.50
C ALA A 272 15.01 9.85 -14.66
N SER A 273 13.68 9.86 -14.81
CA SER A 273 12.95 9.17 -15.89
C SER A 273 13.28 9.71 -17.29
N ASN A 274 13.82 10.93 -17.36
CA ASN A 274 14.29 11.55 -18.60
C ASN A 274 15.83 11.51 -18.74
N GLY A 275 16.53 10.70 -17.94
CA GLY A 275 17.96 10.43 -18.07
C GLY A 275 18.85 11.62 -17.69
N CYS A 276 18.43 12.46 -16.75
CA CYS A 276 19.34 13.41 -16.12
C CYS A 276 20.23 12.69 -15.08
N ALA A 277 21.47 13.14 -14.90
CA ALA A 277 22.22 12.83 -13.71
C ALA A 277 21.66 13.70 -12.57
N VAL A 278 21.00 13.09 -11.61
CA VAL A 278 20.23 13.82 -10.60
C VAL A 278 21.05 13.98 -9.32
N ILE A 279 21.08 15.21 -8.78
CA ILE A 279 21.63 15.53 -7.47
C ILE A 279 20.47 15.95 -6.58
N ILE A 280 20.31 15.32 -5.42
CA ILE A 280 19.23 15.62 -4.48
C ILE A 280 19.76 15.88 -3.08
N SER A 281 18.99 16.64 -2.29
CA SER A 281 19.19 16.70 -0.83
C SER A 281 18.62 15.44 -0.16
N ASN A 282 19.16 15.08 1.01
CA ASN A 282 18.64 14.00 1.84
C ASN A 282 17.51 14.53 2.72
N ARG A 283 16.33 14.80 2.12
CA ARG A 283 15.18 15.41 2.79
C ARG A 283 13.90 14.63 2.47
N GLY A 284 13.21 14.20 3.54
CA GLY A 284 11.94 13.50 3.43
C GLY A 284 11.99 12.23 2.58
N GLY A 285 11.08 12.14 1.62
CA GLY A 285 10.99 11.06 0.64
C GLY A 285 11.81 11.27 -0.63
N LEU A 286 12.59 12.36 -0.76
CA LEU A 286 13.42 12.59 -1.94
C LEU A 286 14.33 11.40 -2.29
N PRO A 287 15.04 10.76 -1.33
CA PRO A 287 15.88 9.60 -1.64
C PRO A 287 15.14 8.43 -2.31
N GLU A 288 13.84 8.33 -2.10
CA GLU A 288 12.99 7.26 -2.68
C GLU A 288 12.64 7.52 -4.15
N THR A 289 12.95 8.71 -4.69
CA THR A 289 12.59 9.10 -6.06
C THR A 289 13.60 8.69 -7.11
N ILE A 290 14.81 8.35 -6.69
CA ILE A 290 15.92 8.00 -7.59
C ILE A 290 16.51 6.64 -7.23
N THR A 291 16.80 5.83 -8.24
CA THR A 291 17.55 4.59 -8.08
C THR A 291 19.05 4.80 -8.25
N ASN A 292 19.42 5.79 -9.04
CA ASN A 292 20.80 6.12 -9.38
C ASN A 292 20.95 7.65 -9.50
N GLY A 293 21.64 8.24 -8.56
CA GLY A 293 21.90 9.68 -8.49
C GLY A 293 22.89 10.00 -7.38
N ILE A 294 23.03 11.27 -7.06
CA ILE A 294 23.86 11.76 -5.96
C ILE A 294 22.96 12.30 -4.87
N ILE A 295 23.08 11.78 -3.66
CA ILE A 295 22.44 12.33 -2.46
C ILE A 295 23.49 13.17 -1.74
N LEU A 296 23.20 14.46 -1.56
CA LEU A 296 24.09 15.40 -0.89
C LEU A 296 24.31 14.99 0.57
N LYS A 297 25.55 14.82 0.99
CA LYS A 297 25.90 14.55 2.40
C LYS A 297 25.55 15.73 3.31
N LYS A 298 25.79 16.95 2.84
CA LYS A 298 25.44 18.21 3.51
C LYS A 298 24.80 19.15 2.52
N LEU A 299 23.73 19.82 2.94
CA LEU A 299 23.00 20.75 2.10
C LEU A 299 23.54 22.17 2.29
N ASP A 300 24.53 22.53 1.49
CA ASP A 300 25.13 23.86 1.42
C ASP A 300 25.64 24.16 0.01
N VAL A 301 26.03 25.41 -0.21
CA VAL A 301 26.52 25.91 -1.51
C VAL A 301 27.76 25.15 -1.95
N LYS A 302 28.71 24.87 -1.03
CA LYS A 302 30.00 24.20 -1.32
C LYS A 302 29.77 22.78 -1.84
N ASN A 303 28.88 22.01 -1.18
CA ASN A 303 28.60 20.64 -1.60
C ASN A 303 27.78 20.58 -2.90
N ILE A 304 26.82 21.46 -3.11
CA ILE A 304 26.08 21.57 -4.38
C ILE A 304 27.05 21.87 -5.52
N TYR A 305 27.91 22.88 -5.33
CA TYR A 305 28.97 23.22 -6.29
C TYR A 305 29.87 22.01 -6.60
N LYS A 306 30.42 21.37 -5.55
CA LYS A 306 31.33 20.22 -5.66
C LYS A 306 30.72 19.08 -6.47
N GLU A 307 29.46 18.71 -6.20
CA GLU A 307 28.82 17.58 -6.87
C GLU A 307 28.44 17.92 -8.32
N ILE A 308 28.06 19.16 -8.62
CA ILE A 308 27.84 19.62 -10.00
C ILE A 308 29.20 19.57 -10.76
N GLU A 309 30.26 20.15 -10.19
CA GLU A 309 31.57 20.15 -10.78
C GLU A 309 32.12 18.74 -11.01
N TYR A 310 31.93 17.84 -10.04
CA TYR A 310 32.30 16.44 -10.15
C TYR A 310 31.65 15.79 -11.37
N LEU A 311 30.33 16.01 -11.57
CA LEU A 311 29.60 15.47 -12.72
C LEU A 311 30.03 16.14 -14.05
N ILE A 312 30.45 17.40 -14.04
CA ILE A 312 30.97 18.09 -15.22
C ILE A 312 32.28 17.44 -15.64
N LYS A 313 33.23 17.30 -14.73
CA LYS A 313 34.59 16.75 -14.97
C LYS A 313 34.55 15.25 -15.28
N ASN A 314 33.75 14.46 -14.57
CA ASN A 314 33.73 13.02 -14.71
C ASN A 314 32.64 12.54 -15.69
N ILE A 315 32.91 12.70 -16.98
CA ILE A 315 31.98 12.31 -18.06
C ILE A 315 31.56 10.82 -17.94
N LYS A 316 32.52 9.92 -17.65
CA LYS A 316 32.27 8.47 -17.50
C LYS A 316 31.24 8.22 -16.37
N LYS A 317 31.43 8.83 -15.19
CA LYS A 317 30.54 8.70 -14.03
C LYS A 317 29.15 9.29 -14.34
N ARG A 318 29.09 10.49 -14.92
CA ARG A 318 27.87 11.15 -15.32
C ARG A 318 27.04 10.29 -16.28
N LYS A 319 27.66 9.82 -17.38
CA LYS A 319 27.00 8.92 -18.35
C LYS A 319 26.53 7.61 -17.71
N LYS A 320 27.32 7.04 -16.77
CA LYS A 320 26.93 5.85 -16.00
C LYS A 320 25.68 6.10 -15.19
N LEU A 321 25.61 7.21 -14.44
CA LEU A 321 24.42 7.57 -13.66
C LEU A 321 23.18 7.76 -14.55
N GLN A 322 23.31 8.49 -15.66
CA GLN A 322 22.24 8.71 -16.62
C GLN A 322 21.70 7.39 -17.21
N LYS A 323 22.60 6.49 -17.63
CA LYS A 323 22.25 5.17 -18.18
C LYS A 323 21.55 4.29 -17.14
N LEU A 324 22.08 4.24 -15.92
CA LEU A 324 21.50 3.44 -14.83
C LEU A 324 20.15 4.00 -14.36
N SER A 325 19.99 5.33 -14.26
CA SER A 325 18.70 5.95 -13.96
C SER A 325 17.60 5.50 -14.93
N LEU A 326 17.90 5.48 -16.24
CA LEU A 326 16.94 5.01 -17.26
C LEU A 326 16.72 3.49 -17.18
N LYS A 327 17.81 2.70 -17.02
CA LYS A 327 17.72 1.24 -16.98
C LYS A 327 16.90 0.76 -15.79
N ASN A 328 17.17 1.31 -14.62
CA ASN A 328 16.59 0.89 -13.35
C ASN A 328 15.30 1.63 -12.99
N PHE A 329 14.79 2.51 -13.87
CA PHE A 329 13.57 3.25 -13.62
C PHE A 329 12.35 2.31 -13.68
N PHE A 330 11.69 2.10 -12.54
CA PHE A 330 10.55 1.20 -12.43
C PHE A 330 9.22 1.91 -12.10
N LEU A 331 9.25 3.13 -11.54
CA LEU A 331 8.06 3.88 -11.15
C LEU A 331 7.31 4.46 -12.37
N THR A 332 7.01 3.59 -13.33
CA THR A 332 6.24 3.95 -14.52
C THR A 332 4.77 4.10 -14.21
N HIS A 333 4.04 4.83 -15.06
CA HIS A 333 2.59 4.95 -14.91
C HIS A 333 1.88 3.59 -14.91
N GLN A 334 2.35 2.63 -15.73
CA GLN A 334 1.80 1.27 -15.77
C GLN A 334 2.02 0.51 -14.46
N PHE A 335 3.25 0.56 -13.93
CA PHE A 335 3.58 -0.12 -12.69
C PHE A 335 2.75 0.42 -11.52
N VAL A 336 2.73 1.74 -11.34
CA VAL A 336 2.01 2.39 -10.23
C VAL A 336 0.50 2.23 -10.38
N SER A 337 -0.05 2.37 -11.60
CA SER A 337 -1.47 2.13 -11.85
C SER A 337 -1.88 0.69 -11.50
N ARG A 338 -1.02 -0.30 -11.80
CA ARG A 338 -1.25 -1.70 -11.41
C ARG A 338 -1.30 -1.88 -9.90
N LEU A 339 -0.39 -1.27 -9.15
CA LEU A 339 -0.40 -1.33 -7.68
C LEU A 339 -1.68 -0.71 -7.08
N ILE A 340 -2.12 0.43 -7.64
CA ILE A 340 -3.39 1.05 -7.24
C ILE A 340 -4.56 0.11 -7.54
N ASP A 341 -4.60 -0.47 -8.73
CA ASP A 341 -5.68 -1.39 -9.12
C ASP A 341 -5.66 -2.68 -8.29
N GLN A 342 -4.50 -3.22 -7.94
CA GLN A 342 -4.38 -4.34 -7.00
C GLN A 342 -4.95 -4.01 -5.62
N THR A 343 -4.74 -2.79 -5.13
CA THR A 343 -5.33 -2.33 -3.86
C THR A 343 -6.86 -2.27 -3.96
N ARG A 344 -7.39 -1.82 -5.09
CA ARG A 344 -8.84 -1.82 -5.39
C ARG A 344 -9.41 -3.23 -5.50
N ASP A 345 -8.65 -4.15 -6.12
CA ASP A 345 -9.03 -5.56 -6.25
C ASP A 345 -9.18 -6.28 -4.91
N GLN A 346 -8.35 -5.94 -3.93
CA GLN A 346 -8.44 -6.52 -2.59
C GLN A 346 -9.83 -6.30 -1.97
N LYS A 347 -10.46 -5.14 -2.22
CA LYS A 347 -11.85 -4.91 -1.78
C LYS A 347 -12.82 -5.86 -2.48
N LEU A 348 -12.73 -6.00 -3.80
CA LEU A 348 -13.62 -6.91 -4.55
C LEU A 348 -13.46 -8.37 -4.14
N LEU A 349 -12.21 -8.80 -3.89
CA LEU A 349 -11.93 -10.14 -3.41
C LEU A 349 -12.53 -10.38 -2.03
N LEU A 350 -12.48 -9.37 -1.16
CA LEU A 350 -13.11 -9.43 0.16
C LEU A 350 -14.64 -9.59 0.04
N GLU A 351 -15.27 -8.77 -0.78
CA GLU A 351 -16.73 -8.82 -1.00
C GLU A 351 -17.18 -10.12 -1.65
N LYS A 352 -16.46 -10.61 -2.65
CA LYS A 352 -16.75 -11.91 -3.27
C LYS A 352 -16.66 -13.04 -2.25
N LYS A 353 -15.67 -13.01 -1.35
CA LYS A 353 -15.53 -14.00 -0.29
C LYS A 353 -16.65 -13.92 0.73
N ILE A 354 -17.02 -12.72 1.16
CA ILE A 354 -18.13 -12.51 2.08
C ILE A 354 -19.45 -12.97 1.43
N ASN A 355 -19.67 -12.66 0.16
CA ASN A 355 -20.91 -13.02 -0.57
C ASN A 355 -20.93 -14.48 -1.04
N SER A 356 -19.77 -15.13 -1.22
CA SER A 356 -19.73 -16.57 -1.55
C SER A 356 -20.00 -17.47 -0.34
N TYR A 357 -20.04 -16.90 0.85
CA TYR A 357 -20.56 -17.55 2.05
C TYR A 357 -21.82 -16.80 2.47
N PRO A 358 -23.02 -17.27 2.05
CA PRO A 358 -24.24 -16.75 2.66
C PRO A 358 -24.08 -16.94 4.17
N PRO A 359 -24.44 -15.96 5.00
CA PRO A 359 -24.32 -16.10 6.44
C PRO A 359 -25.25 -17.23 6.85
N LYS A 360 -24.72 -18.45 6.91
CA LYS A 360 -25.39 -19.51 7.67
C LYS A 360 -25.42 -18.98 9.09
N LYS A 361 -26.60 -18.84 9.63
CA LYS A 361 -26.83 -18.24 10.95
C LYS A 361 -26.01 -18.96 12.04
N SER A 362 -25.61 -20.21 11.79
CA SER A 362 -24.77 -21.06 12.63
C SER A 362 -24.19 -22.21 11.80
N LEU A 363 -22.88 -22.45 11.92
CA LEU A 363 -22.24 -23.62 11.32
C LEU A 363 -22.16 -24.76 12.34
N ARG A 364 -22.29 -25.98 11.85
CA ARG A 364 -21.93 -27.19 12.62
C ARG A 364 -20.44 -27.46 12.41
N ILE A 365 -19.65 -27.25 13.44
CA ILE A 365 -18.19 -27.37 13.40
C ILE A 365 -17.77 -28.61 14.18
N LEU A 366 -17.09 -29.53 13.52
CA LEU A 366 -16.40 -30.64 14.19
C LEU A 366 -14.95 -30.21 14.42
N HIS A 367 -14.59 -29.91 15.68
CA HIS A 367 -13.25 -29.45 16.03
C HIS A 367 -12.43 -30.64 16.57
N ILE A 368 -11.44 -31.07 15.80
CA ILE A 368 -10.58 -32.22 16.07
C ILE A 368 -9.23 -31.72 16.58
N THR A 369 -8.95 -31.93 17.85
CA THR A 369 -7.66 -31.62 18.48
C THR A 369 -7.54 -32.33 19.81
N ASN A 370 -6.36 -32.32 20.42
CA ASN A 370 -6.17 -32.82 21.76
C ASN A 370 -6.82 -31.92 22.81
N PHE A 371 -8.01 -32.24 23.29
CA PHE A 371 -8.67 -31.58 24.41
C PHE A 371 -8.17 -32.09 25.76
N ASN A 372 -7.48 -33.23 25.77
CA ASN A 372 -6.81 -33.81 26.94
C ASN A 372 -7.75 -34.06 28.12
N GLU A 373 -8.92 -34.64 27.82
CA GLU A 373 -10.02 -34.91 28.78
C GLU A 373 -9.58 -35.80 29.94
N ARG A 374 -8.70 -36.80 29.64
CA ARG A 374 -8.16 -37.74 30.62
C ARG A 374 -7.24 -37.10 31.70
N HIS A 375 -6.90 -35.85 31.62
CA HIS A 375 -6.00 -35.18 32.56
C HIS A 375 -6.70 -34.12 33.42
N ASN A 376 -7.95 -34.35 33.75
CA ASN A 376 -8.72 -33.59 34.75
C ASN A 376 -8.66 -32.05 34.54
N GLY A 377 -8.78 -31.62 33.27
CA GLY A 377 -8.78 -30.20 32.93
C GLY A 377 -7.41 -29.52 32.89
N ARG A 378 -6.31 -30.23 33.03
CA ARG A 378 -4.93 -29.66 33.00
C ARG A 378 -4.65 -28.78 31.78
N LEU A 379 -5.25 -29.09 30.63
CA LEU A 379 -5.08 -28.34 29.41
C LEU A 379 -6.29 -27.48 29.04
N PHE A 380 -7.15 -27.13 30.01
CA PHE A 380 -8.33 -26.32 29.76
C PHE A 380 -8.03 -25.01 29.04
N PHE A 381 -6.88 -24.37 29.34
CA PHE A 381 -6.46 -23.12 28.71
C PHE A 381 -5.56 -23.31 27.46
N ASN A 382 -5.47 -24.50 26.90
CA ASN A 382 -4.68 -24.72 25.69
C ASN A 382 -5.27 -24.01 24.48
N THR A 383 -4.49 -23.90 23.40
CA THR A 383 -4.92 -23.21 22.19
C THR A 383 -6.14 -23.86 21.53
N GLY A 384 -6.20 -25.20 21.53
CA GLY A 384 -7.36 -25.92 20.98
C GLY A 384 -8.66 -25.51 21.69
N ARG A 385 -8.67 -25.49 23.01
CA ARG A 385 -9.83 -25.08 23.81
C ARG A 385 -10.21 -23.61 23.58
N ARG A 386 -9.22 -22.73 23.45
CA ARG A 386 -9.48 -21.30 23.16
C ARG A 386 -10.10 -21.09 21.78
N ILE A 387 -9.62 -21.81 20.77
CA ILE A 387 -10.21 -21.79 19.41
C ILE A 387 -11.65 -22.33 19.45
N ASN A 388 -11.86 -23.44 20.14
CA ASN A 388 -13.17 -24.05 20.32
C ASN A 388 -14.18 -23.07 20.95
N ASN A 389 -13.81 -22.45 22.05
CA ASN A 389 -14.62 -21.43 22.71
C ASN A 389 -14.87 -20.21 21.81
N GLY A 390 -13.92 -19.84 20.96
CA GLY A 390 -14.08 -18.81 19.95
C GLY A 390 -15.18 -19.13 18.94
N PHE A 391 -15.24 -20.36 18.45
CA PHE A 391 -16.31 -20.81 17.55
C PHE A 391 -17.69 -20.77 18.22
N ILE A 392 -17.78 -21.22 19.47
CA ILE A 392 -19.03 -21.18 20.26
C ILE A 392 -19.50 -19.73 20.45
N ARG A 393 -18.58 -18.81 20.85
CA ARG A 393 -18.92 -17.39 21.02
C ARG A 393 -19.36 -16.70 19.73
N LEU A 394 -18.94 -17.20 18.58
CA LEU A 394 -19.42 -16.75 17.27
C LEU A 394 -20.79 -17.32 16.88
N GLY A 395 -21.45 -18.03 17.78
CA GLY A 395 -22.79 -18.58 17.57
C GLY A 395 -22.84 -19.87 16.76
N ASN A 396 -21.71 -20.59 16.65
CA ASN A 396 -21.69 -21.86 15.95
C ASN A 396 -22.02 -23.03 16.90
N SER A 397 -22.58 -24.09 16.34
CA SER A 397 -22.71 -25.38 17.00
C SER A 397 -21.38 -26.13 16.88
N VAL A 398 -20.71 -26.44 17.98
CA VAL A 398 -19.39 -27.05 17.96
C VAL A 398 -19.40 -28.41 18.66
N LEU A 399 -18.97 -29.45 17.96
CA LEU A 399 -18.73 -30.77 18.53
C LEU A 399 -17.21 -30.94 18.72
N GLU A 400 -16.79 -31.20 19.93
CA GLU A 400 -15.42 -31.49 20.30
C GLU A 400 -15.09 -32.95 19.95
N PHE A 401 -13.90 -33.15 19.36
CA PHE A 401 -13.39 -34.48 19.05
C PHE A 401 -11.93 -34.57 19.50
N SER A 402 -11.70 -35.18 20.67
CA SER A 402 -10.37 -35.30 21.27
C SER A 402 -9.62 -36.49 20.65
N ASP A 403 -8.84 -36.22 19.60
CA ASP A 403 -8.17 -37.22 18.80
C ASP A 403 -7.24 -38.13 19.63
N ARG A 404 -6.42 -37.58 20.52
CA ARG A 404 -5.47 -38.33 21.34
C ARG A 404 -6.13 -39.12 22.48
N ASP A 405 -7.24 -38.64 23.01
CA ASP A 405 -7.98 -39.35 24.05
C ASP A 405 -8.71 -40.52 23.44
N ILE A 406 -9.39 -40.33 22.30
CA ILE A 406 -10.07 -41.37 21.54
C ILE A 406 -9.07 -42.47 21.10
N GLN A 407 -7.95 -42.05 20.50
CA GLN A 407 -6.90 -42.98 20.09
C GLN A 407 -6.42 -43.90 21.23
N LYS A 408 -6.14 -43.33 22.38
CA LYS A 408 -5.67 -44.13 23.53
C LYS A 408 -6.74 -45.07 24.10
N HIS A 409 -7.99 -44.62 24.11
CA HIS A 409 -9.10 -45.40 24.62
C HIS A 409 -9.38 -46.66 23.74
N TYR A 410 -9.21 -46.52 22.41
CA TYR A 410 -9.53 -47.58 21.46
C TYR A 410 -8.32 -48.44 20.99
N LYS A 411 -7.18 -48.31 21.66
CA LYS A 411 -6.05 -49.22 21.43
C LYS A 411 -6.43 -50.69 21.75
N SER A 412 -6.12 -51.60 20.85
CA SER A 412 -6.36 -53.03 21.00
C SER A 412 -5.23 -53.82 20.40
N TYR A 413 -5.24 -55.14 20.60
CA TYR A 413 -4.26 -56.04 19.95
C TYR A 413 -4.33 -56.00 18.43
N THR A 414 -5.50 -55.69 17.85
CA THR A 414 -5.69 -55.54 16.41
C THR A 414 -5.48 -54.14 15.88
N ASP A 415 -5.40 -53.15 16.77
CA ASP A 415 -5.12 -51.74 16.45
C ASP A 415 -4.20 -51.14 17.53
N ILE A 416 -2.94 -51.56 17.52
CA ILE A 416 -1.92 -51.16 18.50
C ILE A 416 -1.75 -49.63 18.52
N SER A 417 -1.83 -48.98 17.38
CA SER A 417 -1.73 -47.51 17.27
C SER A 417 -3.01 -46.80 17.73
N GLY A 418 -4.16 -47.44 17.64
CA GLY A 418 -5.49 -46.84 17.81
C GLY A 418 -5.90 -45.90 16.67
N ALA A 419 -5.14 -45.89 15.57
CA ALA A 419 -5.37 -44.98 14.46
C ALA A 419 -6.54 -45.45 13.59
N LYS A 420 -6.69 -46.75 13.34
CA LYS A 420 -7.81 -47.30 12.57
C LYS A 420 -9.14 -47.00 13.26
N SER A 421 -9.25 -47.34 14.54
CA SER A 421 -10.45 -47.08 15.33
C SER A 421 -10.79 -45.59 15.45
N LEU A 422 -9.76 -44.72 15.55
CA LEU A 422 -9.92 -43.26 15.55
C LEU A 422 -10.56 -42.77 14.24
N ASN A 423 -10.06 -43.22 13.06
CA ASN A 423 -10.56 -42.83 11.75
C ASN A 423 -12.00 -43.35 11.52
N GLU A 424 -12.30 -44.58 11.91
CA GLU A 424 -13.65 -45.13 11.86
C GLU A 424 -14.64 -44.35 12.74
N LYS A 425 -14.21 -43.98 13.94
CA LYS A 425 -15.04 -43.14 14.84
C LYS A 425 -15.27 -41.76 14.25
N LEU A 426 -14.28 -41.17 13.60
CA LEU A 426 -14.41 -39.91 12.91
C LEU A 426 -15.47 -40.00 11.80
N LYS A 427 -15.44 -41.06 10.98
CA LYS A 427 -16.42 -41.30 9.92
C LYS A 427 -17.85 -41.39 10.49
N LYS A 428 -18.06 -42.22 11.52
CA LYS A 428 -19.35 -42.32 12.22
C LYS A 428 -19.81 -41.00 12.84
N THR A 429 -18.87 -40.22 13.41
CA THR A 429 -19.18 -38.90 13.98
C THR A 429 -19.63 -37.91 12.88
N CYS A 430 -18.95 -37.91 11.74
CA CYS A 430 -19.34 -37.06 10.59
C CYS A 430 -20.73 -37.46 10.05
N TYR A 431 -21.01 -38.76 9.96
CA TYR A 431 -22.31 -39.27 9.54
C TYR A 431 -23.47 -38.79 10.45
N ASN A 432 -23.28 -38.85 11.77
CA ASN A 432 -24.28 -38.47 12.74
C ASN A 432 -24.41 -36.94 12.88
N TYR A 433 -23.29 -36.22 12.99
CA TYR A 433 -23.28 -34.79 13.24
C TYR A 433 -23.46 -33.95 11.98
N LYS A 434 -23.07 -34.47 10.81
CA LYS A 434 -23.13 -33.81 9.50
C LYS A 434 -22.51 -32.39 9.56
N PRO A 435 -21.21 -32.27 9.87
CA PRO A 435 -20.56 -30.99 10.03
C PRO A 435 -20.54 -30.20 8.72
N ASP A 436 -20.65 -28.88 8.81
CA ASP A 436 -20.40 -27.97 7.69
C ASP A 436 -18.90 -27.69 7.53
N LEU A 437 -18.16 -27.76 8.66
CA LEU A 437 -16.73 -27.50 8.75
C LEU A 437 -16.06 -28.49 9.71
N VAL A 438 -15.02 -29.15 9.25
CA VAL A 438 -14.06 -29.90 10.08
C VAL A 438 -12.84 -29.03 10.29
N VAL A 439 -12.47 -28.81 11.55
CA VAL A 439 -11.27 -28.05 11.94
C VAL A 439 -10.29 -28.98 12.62
N LEU A 440 -9.13 -29.16 11.98
CA LEU A 440 -8.05 -29.98 12.49
C LEU A 440 -7.06 -29.13 13.30
N GLY A 441 -6.70 -29.57 14.50
CA GLY A 441 -5.47 -29.16 15.17
C GLY A 441 -4.27 -29.87 14.57
N HIS A 442 -3.38 -30.42 15.39
CA HIS A 442 -2.28 -31.25 14.88
C HIS A 442 -2.79 -32.51 14.16
N ALA A 443 -3.74 -33.21 14.75
CA ALA A 443 -4.50 -34.34 14.18
C ALA A 443 -3.64 -35.34 13.34
N ASP A 444 -2.46 -35.70 13.85
CA ASP A 444 -1.45 -36.45 13.12
C ASP A 444 -1.92 -37.86 12.67
N LEU A 445 -2.82 -38.46 13.42
CA LEU A 445 -3.34 -39.79 13.21
C LEU A 445 -4.59 -39.87 12.35
N ILE A 446 -5.14 -38.71 11.96
CA ILE A 446 -6.20 -38.67 10.96
C ILE A 446 -5.54 -38.75 9.59
N SER A 447 -5.87 -39.83 8.85
CA SER A 447 -5.26 -40.09 7.53
C SER A 447 -5.80 -39.14 6.45
N SER A 448 -4.96 -38.89 5.44
CA SER A 448 -5.36 -38.14 4.24
C SER A 448 -6.48 -38.86 3.49
N ASP A 449 -6.40 -40.18 3.39
CA ASP A 449 -7.41 -41.01 2.71
C ASP A 449 -8.77 -40.87 3.38
N MET A 450 -8.83 -40.95 4.71
CA MET A 450 -10.08 -40.73 5.46
C MET A 450 -10.68 -39.34 5.21
N LEU A 451 -9.84 -38.31 5.18
CA LEU A 451 -10.31 -36.94 4.87
C LEU A 451 -10.79 -36.84 3.42
N GLY A 452 -10.15 -37.56 2.49
CA GLY A 452 -10.58 -37.69 1.09
C GLY A 452 -11.95 -38.37 1.00
N GLU A 453 -12.13 -39.52 1.61
CA GLU A 453 -13.40 -40.26 1.68
C GLU A 453 -14.53 -39.36 2.23
N LEU A 454 -14.28 -38.63 3.33
CA LEU A 454 -15.25 -37.71 3.90
C LEU A 454 -15.64 -36.58 2.94
N LYS A 455 -14.72 -36.10 2.14
CA LYS A 455 -14.96 -35.05 1.16
C LYS A 455 -15.75 -35.55 -0.05
N ASP A 456 -15.51 -36.79 -0.47
CA ASP A 456 -16.24 -37.45 -1.54
C ASP A 456 -17.68 -37.78 -1.10
N GLU A 457 -17.83 -38.27 0.15
CA GLU A 457 -19.15 -38.59 0.73
C GLU A 457 -19.96 -37.33 1.04
N TYR A 458 -19.28 -36.24 1.44
CA TYR A 458 -19.89 -34.94 1.77
C TYR A 458 -19.29 -33.80 0.95
N PRO A 459 -19.65 -33.56 -0.32
CA PRO A 459 -19.04 -32.57 -1.20
C PRO A 459 -19.12 -31.11 -0.67
N TYR A 460 -20.12 -30.82 0.19
CA TYR A 460 -20.27 -29.52 0.85
C TYR A 460 -19.33 -29.32 2.04
N LEU A 461 -18.74 -30.40 2.58
CA LEU A 461 -17.86 -30.36 3.75
C LEU A 461 -16.62 -29.52 3.47
N LYS A 462 -16.33 -28.57 4.37
CA LYS A 462 -15.10 -27.81 4.35
C LYS A 462 -14.15 -28.36 5.41
N ILE A 463 -12.85 -28.42 5.05
CA ILE A 463 -11.81 -28.90 5.95
C ILE A 463 -10.77 -27.79 6.11
N ALA A 464 -10.46 -27.43 7.35
CA ALA A 464 -9.44 -26.46 7.71
C ALA A 464 -8.48 -27.06 8.71
N GLN A 465 -7.24 -26.61 8.72
CA GLN A 465 -6.27 -26.94 9.75
C GLN A 465 -5.64 -25.69 10.35
N TRP A 466 -5.41 -25.68 11.66
CA TRP A 466 -4.55 -24.70 12.30
C TRP A 466 -3.26 -25.37 12.78
N PHE A 467 -2.16 -24.64 12.69
CA PHE A 467 -0.83 -25.13 13.00
C PHE A 467 -0.02 -24.03 13.69
N LEU A 468 0.57 -24.33 14.86
CA LEU A 468 1.23 -23.34 15.71
C LEU A 468 2.72 -23.60 15.90
N ASP A 469 3.21 -24.79 15.56
CA ASP A 469 4.62 -25.13 15.73
C ASP A 469 5.49 -24.35 14.74
N PRO A 470 6.73 -24.04 15.13
CA PRO A 470 7.64 -23.29 14.27
C PRO A 470 7.93 -24.01 12.95
N LEU A 471 7.90 -23.25 11.85
CA LEU A 471 8.32 -23.67 10.51
C LEU A 471 9.67 -23.02 10.14
N ASN A 472 10.53 -22.80 11.11
CA ASN A 472 11.87 -22.29 10.86
C ASN A 472 12.76 -23.42 10.30
N LYS A 473 13.40 -23.18 9.15
CA LYS A 473 14.29 -24.15 8.49
C LYS A 473 15.43 -24.65 9.40
N ASN A 474 15.86 -23.82 10.33
CA ASN A 474 16.93 -24.14 11.29
C ASN A 474 16.40 -24.73 12.60
N GLY A 475 15.10 -24.96 12.73
CA GLY A 475 14.50 -25.56 13.91
C GLY A 475 14.55 -27.08 13.90
N PRO A 476 14.63 -27.73 15.07
CA PRO A 476 14.83 -29.18 15.19
C PRO A 476 13.70 -30.02 14.56
N ASP A 477 12.48 -29.49 14.52
CA ASP A 477 11.29 -30.21 14.03
C ASP A 477 10.81 -29.72 12.65
N TYR A 478 11.63 -28.97 11.91
CA TYR A 478 11.20 -28.36 10.65
C TYR A 478 10.64 -29.35 9.64
N LEU A 479 11.39 -30.44 9.36
CA LEU A 479 10.97 -31.46 8.36
C LEU A 479 9.70 -32.17 8.80
N LYS A 480 9.59 -32.56 10.07
CA LYS A 480 8.42 -33.17 10.65
C LYS A 480 7.18 -32.28 10.57
N ASN A 481 7.32 -31.02 10.95
CA ASN A 481 6.24 -30.04 10.90
C ASN A 481 5.81 -29.70 9.47
N LYS A 482 6.79 -29.59 8.56
CA LYS A 482 6.53 -29.39 7.15
C LYS A 482 5.74 -30.57 6.55
N ASN A 483 6.15 -31.81 6.81
CA ASN A 483 5.48 -32.99 6.27
C ASN A 483 4.05 -33.11 6.80
N ARG A 484 3.81 -32.88 8.08
CA ARG A 484 2.44 -32.82 8.67
C ARG A 484 1.49 -31.91 7.92
N ILE A 485 2.03 -30.81 7.37
CA ILE A 485 1.26 -29.87 6.59
C ILE A 485 1.10 -30.39 5.15
N LEU A 486 2.16 -30.84 4.52
CA LEU A 486 2.15 -31.24 3.12
C LEU A 486 1.33 -32.50 2.87
N ASP A 487 1.36 -33.48 3.78
CA ASP A 487 0.65 -34.76 3.64
C ASP A 487 -0.86 -34.60 3.42
N LYS A 488 -1.43 -33.49 3.90
CA LYS A 488 -2.87 -33.20 3.78
C LYS A 488 -3.16 -32.04 2.85
N SER A 489 -2.16 -31.48 2.17
CA SER A 489 -2.26 -30.23 1.40
C SER A 489 -3.28 -30.26 0.25
N ASN A 490 -3.51 -31.42 -0.34
CA ASN A 490 -4.45 -31.59 -1.46
C ASN A 490 -5.93 -31.61 -1.02
N ILE A 491 -6.19 -31.73 0.28
CA ILE A 491 -7.52 -31.94 0.83
C ILE A 491 -8.08 -30.67 1.48
N TRP A 492 -7.22 -29.81 1.99
CA TRP A 492 -7.66 -28.61 2.71
C TRP A 492 -8.18 -27.51 1.81
N MET A 493 -9.08 -26.73 2.42
CA MET A 493 -9.51 -25.47 1.88
C MET A 493 -8.79 -24.27 2.52
N LEU A 494 -8.26 -24.46 3.73
CA LEU A 494 -7.65 -23.38 4.52
C LEU A 494 -6.63 -23.92 5.54
N ILE A 495 -5.45 -23.29 5.59
CA ILE A 495 -4.46 -23.47 6.66
C ILE A 495 -4.31 -22.17 7.44
N LEU A 496 -4.29 -22.27 8.77
CA LEU A 496 -4.02 -21.17 9.69
C LEU A 496 -2.64 -21.38 10.32
N LEU A 497 -1.65 -20.57 9.92
CA LEU A 497 -0.28 -20.64 10.42
C LEU A 497 0.04 -19.44 11.32
N ARG A 498 0.72 -19.66 12.45
CA ARG A 498 1.15 -18.59 13.36
C ARG A 498 2.19 -17.64 12.76
N GLN A 499 3.05 -18.13 11.86
CA GLN A 499 4.22 -17.39 11.32
C GLN A 499 4.09 -17.00 9.85
N ALA A 500 2.92 -17.02 9.26
CA ALA A 500 2.73 -16.97 7.81
C ALA A 500 3.12 -15.65 7.11
N LEU A 501 3.36 -14.55 7.82
CA LEU A 501 3.56 -13.25 7.13
C LEU A 501 4.96 -13.03 6.51
N MET A 502 5.99 -13.71 6.97
CA MET A 502 7.37 -13.47 6.48
C MET A 502 7.89 -14.47 5.44
N TYR A 503 7.34 -15.68 5.38
CA TYR A 503 7.85 -16.76 4.51
C TYR A 503 6.93 -17.18 3.37
N LEU A 504 5.69 -16.72 3.35
CA LEU A 504 4.68 -17.12 2.36
C LEU A 504 4.89 -16.49 0.97
N ILE A 505 5.62 -15.38 0.88
CA ILE A 505 5.89 -14.69 -0.41
C ILE A 505 6.69 -15.56 -1.39
N PHE A 506 7.44 -16.52 -0.90
CA PHE A 506 8.26 -17.44 -1.73
C PHE A 506 7.56 -18.75 -2.14
N TYR A 507 6.42 -19.10 -1.52
CA TYR A 507 5.71 -20.38 -1.78
C TYR A 507 4.32 -20.22 -2.39
N LEU A 508 3.82 -19.00 -2.58
CA LEU A 508 2.47 -18.71 -3.09
C LEU A 508 2.27 -18.97 -4.58
N GLU A 509 3.31 -19.22 -5.34
CA GLU A 509 3.18 -19.58 -6.77
C GLU A 509 2.73 -21.05 -6.97
N MET A 510 2.86 -21.90 -5.97
CA MET A 510 2.52 -23.33 -6.08
C MET A 510 1.27 -23.80 -5.34
N LEU A 511 0.70 -23.00 -4.42
CA LEU A 511 -0.46 -23.43 -3.62
C LEU A 511 -1.49 -22.29 -3.52
N LYS A 512 -2.70 -22.50 -3.99
CA LYS A 512 -3.88 -21.62 -3.80
C LYS A 512 -4.28 -21.58 -2.31
N ILE A 513 -3.50 -20.91 -1.46
CA ILE A 513 -3.73 -20.81 -0.02
C ILE A 513 -4.22 -19.41 0.33
N ILE A 514 -5.31 -19.32 1.08
CA ILE A 514 -5.95 -18.08 1.51
C ILE A 514 -5.86 -17.96 3.03
N LEU A 515 -5.11 -16.97 3.50
CA LEU A 515 -5.00 -16.55 4.90
C LEU A 515 -6.13 -15.57 5.26
N TYR A 516 -7.10 -15.94 6.10
CA TYR A 516 -8.21 -15.03 6.35
C TYR A 516 -8.79 -14.90 7.78
N LEU A 517 -8.30 -15.58 8.80
CA LEU A 517 -8.96 -15.56 10.12
C LEU A 517 -8.10 -15.10 11.33
N ILE A 518 -6.83 -14.76 11.14
CA ILE A 518 -5.96 -14.37 12.27
C ILE A 518 -6.35 -13.04 12.93
N PRO A 519 -6.80 -11.98 12.22
CA PRO A 519 -7.16 -10.71 12.86
C PRO A 519 -8.41 -10.75 13.71
N GLN A 520 -9.35 -11.67 13.46
CA GLN A 520 -10.60 -11.75 14.23
C GLN A 520 -10.45 -12.56 15.52
N ILE A 521 -9.59 -13.57 15.51
CA ILE A 521 -9.30 -14.39 16.70
C ILE A 521 -8.45 -13.64 17.72
N CYS A 522 -7.54 -12.74 17.27
CA CYS A 522 -6.74 -11.89 18.17
C CYS A 522 -7.53 -10.73 18.82
N ARG A 523 -8.72 -10.39 18.35
CA ARG A 523 -9.61 -9.38 18.99
C ARG A 523 -10.32 -9.88 20.25
N LEU A 524 -10.16 -11.13 20.62
CA LEU A 524 -10.76 -11.73 21.81
C LEU A 524 -9.84 -11.65 23.05
N ARG A 525 -8.87 -10.72 23.10
CA ARG A 525 -8.25 -10.27 24.34
C ARG A 525 -9.05 -9.07 24.86
N HIS A 526 -10.02 -9.33 25.67
CA HIS A 526 -10.58 -8.68 26.89
C HIS A 526 -11.98 -9.22 27.15
#